data_3b772cad6417ea0450d04c3251420d8d
#
_entry.id   3b772cad6417ea0450d04c3251420d8d
#
_cell.length_a   1.000
_cell.length_b   1.000
_cell.length_c   1.000
_cell.angle_alpha   90.00
_cell.angle_beta   90.00
_cell.angle_gamma   90.00
#
_symmetry.space_group_name_H-M   'P 1'
#
loop_
_entity.id
_entity.type
_entity.pdbx_description
1 polymer ?
#
loop_
_entity_poly.entity_id
_entity_poly.type
_entity_poly.pdbx_seq_one_letter_code
_entity_poly.pdbx_strand_id
1 'polypeptide(L)'
;MKRLPTTCPACGSALEVAELHCATCGTTVRGSFPLDRFAALPPEEEAFLLVFLAARGNLKEVQERLDISYPTVRSRLDRLLLALGLTEEERTPRRPTVSELLD
;
A
#
# COMPACT_ATOMS: atom_id res chain seq x y z
N MET A 1 2.94 -10.90 -13.33
CA MET A 1 4.13 -10.12 -13.01
C MET A 1 4.60 -10.40 -11.58
N LYS A 2 5.91 -10.50 -11.40
CA LYS A 2 6.46 -10.68 -10.06
C LYS A 2 6.47 -9.34 -9.34
N ARG A 3 6.13 -9.38 -8.05
CA ARG A 3 6.20 -8.19 -7.22
C ARG A 3 7.64 -7.91 -6.81
N LEU A 4 7.92 -6.64 -6.52
CA LEU A 4 9.20 -6.27 -5.93
C LEU A 4 9.37 -6.94 -4.57
N PRO A 5 10.54 -7.52 -4.29
CA PRO A 5 10.83 -7.91 -2.91
C PRO A 5 10.95 -6.65 -2.05
N THR A 6 10.37 -6.67 -0.87
CA THR A 6 10.33 -5.49 0.00
C THR A 6 11.16 -5.65 1.26
N THR A 7 11.52 -6.89 1.59
CA THR A 7 12.25 -7.20 2.83
C THR A 7 13.52 -7.98 2.51
N CYS A 8 14.61 -7.59 3.12
CA CYS A 8 15.88 -8.27 2.92
C CYS A 8 15.85 -9.67 3.52
N PRO A 9 16.12 -10.72 2.71
CA PRO A 9 16.12 -12.08 3.23
C PRO A 9 17.28 -12.37 4.19
N ALA A 10 18.29 -11.52 4.23
CA ALA A 10 19.43 -11.72 5.10
C ALA A 10 19.25 -11.09 6.48
N CYS A 11 18.72 -9.88 6.56
CA CYS A 11 18.63 -9.15 7.82
C CYS A 11 17.23 -8.68 8.19
N GLY A 12 16.24 -8.84 7.31
CA GLY A 12 14.86 -8.45 7.58
C GLY A 12 14.58 -6.96 7.47
N SER A 13 15.56 -6.16 7.13
CA SER A 13 15.34 -4.72 6.94
C SER A 13 14.62 -4.43 5.65
N ALA A 14 14.04 -3.24 5.55
CA ALA A 14 13.36 -2.82 4.33
C ALA A 14 14.36 -2.67 3.19
N LEU A 15 13.97 -3.13 2.02
CA LEU A 15 14.77 -2.95 0.80
C LEU A 15 14.42 -1.61 0.15
N GLU A 16 15.39 -1.05 -0.56
CA GLU A 16 15.15 0.12 -1.40
C GLU A 16 15.59 -0.20 -2.82
N VAL A 17 15.14 0.60 -3.78
CA VAL A 17 15.52 0.43 -5.17
C VAL A 17 16.85 1.16 -5.42
N ALA A 18 17.84 0.43 -5.88
CA ALA A 18 19.14 1.00 -6.21
C ALA A 18 19.29 1.27 -7.71
N GLU A 19 18.57 0.54 -8.54
CA GLU A 19 18.70 0.65 -9.97
C GLU A 19 17.40 0.29 -10.66
N LEU A 20 17.03 1.09 -11.66
CA LEU A 20 15.89 0.83 -12.53
C LEU A 20 16.40 0.78 -13.97
N HIS A 21 15.82 -0.14 -14.74
CA HIS A 21 16.22 -0.39 -16.12
C HIS A 21 15.03 -0.23 -17.05
N CYS A 22 15.21 0.56 -18.10
CA CYS A 22 14.18 0.68 -19.12
C CYS A 22 14.29 -0.49 -20.10
N ALA A 23 13.26 -1.33 -20.13
CA ALA A 23 13.25 -2.50 -21.00
C ALA A 23 13.17 -2.13 -22.48
N THR A 24 12.71 -0.93 -22.81
CA THR A 24 12.55 -0.49 -24.20
C THR A 24 13.84 0.04 -24.80
N CYS A 25 14.54 0.92 -24.11
CA CYS A 25 15.74 1.58 -24.66
C CYS A 25 17.03 1.23 -23.92
N GLY A 26 16.95 0.47 -22.84
CA GLY A 26 18.13 0.06 -22.10
C GLY A 26 18.69 1.09 -21.13
N THR A 27 18.05 2.25 -20.98
CA THR A 27 18.51 3.27 -20.04
C THR A 27 18.44 2.75 -18.62
N THR A 28 19.47 3.05 -17.84
CA THR A 28 19.54 2.66 -16.44
C THR A 28 19.57 3.91 -15.57
N VAL A 29 18.76 3.89 -14.50
CA VAL A 29 18.73 4.97 -13.51
C VAL A 29 19.18 4.38 -12.17
N ARG A 30 20.23 4.93 -11.60
CA ARG A 30 20.78 4.49 -10.31
C ARG A 30 20.58 5.55 -9.25
N GLY A 31 20.34 5.10 -8.03
CA GLY A 31 20.18 6.02 -6.91
C GLY A 31 19.77 5.26 -5.66
N SER A 32 19.20 5.99 -4.71
CA SER A 32 18.64 5.42 -3.50
C SER A 32 17.18 5.82 -3.45
N PHE A 33 16.30 4.89 -3.77
CA PHE A 33 14.87 5.15 -3.87
C PHE A 33 14.13 4.27 -2.85
N PRO A 34 13.85 4.81 -1.65
CA PRO A 34 13.08 4.06 -0.68
C PRO A 34 11.70 3.71 -1.24
N LEU A 35 11.19 2.53 -0.89
CA LEU A 35 9.85 2.14 -1.28
C LEU A 35 8.85 3.00 -0.50
N ASP A 36 7.85 3.54 -1.20
CA ASP A 36 6.79 4.27 -0.51
C ASP A 36 5.87 3.28 0.21
N ARG A 37 4.91 3.83 0.96
CA ARG A 37 4.01 2.99 1.77
C ARG A 37 3.20 2.00 0.93
N PHE A 38 2.86 2.35 -0.31
CA PHE A 38 2.09 1.46 -1.16
C PHE A 38 2.97 0.37 -1.77
N ALA A 39 4.16 0.72 -2.23
CA ALA A 39 5.08 -0.25 -2.79
C ALA A 39 5.56 -1.26 -1.75
N ALA A 40 5.61 -0.86 -0.49
CA ALA A 40 6.06 -1.70 0.62
C ALA A 40 4.95 -2.62 1.17
N LEU A 41 3.71 -2.50 0.69
CA LEU A 41 2.61 -3.34 1.20
C LEU A 41 2.88 -4.82 0.94
N PRO A 42 2.61 -5.68 1.95
CA PRO A 42 2.61 -7.12 1.71
C PRO A 42 1.57 -7.49 0.63
N PRO A 43 1.78 -8.61 -0.09
CA PRO A 43 0.86 -9.01 -1.16
C PRO A 43 -0.59 -9.16 -0.71
N GLU A 44 -0.82 -9.65 0.50
CA GLU A 44 -2.17 -9.86 1.02
C GLU A 44 -2.90 -8.53 1.23
N GLU A 45 -2.20 -7.56 1.79
CA GLU A 45 -2.77 -6.24 2.02
C GLU A 45 -3.01 -5.50 0.71
N GLU A 46 -2.11 -5.67 -0.25
CA GLU A 46 -2.31 -5.08 -1.58
C GLU A 46 -3.55 -5.66 -2.26
N ALA A 47 -3.71 -6.98 -2.20
CA ALA A 47 -4.88 -7.64 -2.80
C ALA A 47 -6.19 -7.14 -2.16
N PHE A 48 -6.20 -7.00 -0.84
CA PHE A 48 -7.36 -6.46 -0.13
C PHE A 48 -7.63 -5.01 -0.55
N LEU A 49 -6.58 -4.20 -0.65
CA LEU A 49 -6.72 -2.81 -1.06
C LEU A 49 -7.35 -2.70 -2.44
N LEU A 50 -6.95 -3.54 -3.38
CA LEU A 50 -7.51 -3.51 -4.72
C LEU A 50 -9.00 -3.86 -4.71
N VAL A 51 -9.41 -4.84 -3.92
CA VAL A 51 -10.84 -5.17 -3.77
C VAL A 51 -11.59 -4.01 -3.13
N PHE A 52 -11.01 -3.41 -2.09
CA PHE A 52 -11.61 -2.26 -1.40
C PHE A 52 -11.83 -1.10 -2.37
N LEU A 53 -10.85 -0.80 -3.20
CA LEU A 53 -10.96 0.28 -4.18
C LEU A 53 -11.97 -0.06 -5.28
N ALA A 54 -11.99 -1.32 -5.73
CA ALA A 54 -12.95 -1.75 -6.74
C ALA A 54 -14.39 -1.66 -6.21
N ALA A 55 -14.57 -1.88 -4.92
CA ALA A 55 -15.86 -1.75 -4.25
C ALA A 55 -16.15 -0.30 -3.84
N ARG A 56 -15.29 0.63 -4.19
CA ARG A 56 -15.41 2.07 -3.87
C ARG A 56 -15.56 2.32 -2.38
N GLY A 57 -14.89 1.51 -1.56
CA GLY A 57 -14.93 1.63 -0.11
C GLY A 57 -16.16 1.05 0.55
N ASN A 58 -17.04 0.42 -0.20
CA ASN A 58 -18.25 -0.21 0.34
C ASN A 58 -17.88 -1.55 0.98
N LEU A 59 -17.84 -1.59 2.31
CA LEU A 59 -17.41 -2.77 3.04
C LEU A 59 -18.33 -3.97 2.85
N LYS A 60 -19.61 -3.72 2.63
CA LYS A 60 -20.56 -4.79 2.36
C LYS A 60 -20.24 -5.48 1.03
N GLU A 61 -19.91 -4.71 0.02
CA GLU A 61 -19.51 -5.25 -1.28
C GLU A 61 -18.17 -5.99 -1.17
N VAL A 62 -17.23 -5.48 -0.38
CA VAL A 62 -15.97 -6.18 -0.12
C VAL A 62 -16.23 -7.53 0.53
N GLN A 63 -17.16 -7.56 1.49
CA GLN A 63 -17.56 -8.80 2.15
C GLN A 63 -18.05 -9.83 1.14
N GLU A 64 -18.91 -9.41 0.23
CA GLU A 64 -19.46 -10.27 -0.81
C GLU A 64 -18.39 -10.77 -1.78
N ARG A 65 -17.51 -9.87 -2.22
CA ARG A 65 -16.44 -10.22 -3.17
C ARG A 65 -15.43 -11.19 -2.61
N LEU A 66 -15.11 -11.06 -1.32
CA LEU A 66 -14.13 -11.92 -0.66
C LEU A 66 -14.75 -13.13 0.03
N ASP A 67 -16.08 -13.16 0.12
CA ASP A 67 -16.81 -14.24 0.78
C ASP A 67 -16.34 -14.47 2.22
N ILE A 68 -16.25 -13.38 2.97
CA ILE A 68 -15.85 -13.40 4.39
C ILE A 68 -16.88 -12.64 5.22
N SER A 69 -16.81 -12.81 6.54
CA SER A 69 -17.73 -12.11 7.43
C SER A 69 -17.39 -10.63 7.54
N TYR A 70 -18.36 -9.82 7.93
CA TYR A 70 -18.16 -8.39 8.11
C TYR A 70 -17.08 -8.07 9.16
N PRO A 71 -17.08 -8.72 10.34
CA PRO A 71 -15.99 -8.50 11.29
C PRO A 71 -14.62 -8.82 10.71
N THR A 72 -14.52 -9.82 9.84
CA THR A 72 -13.26 -10.15 9.18
C THR A 72 -12.84 -9.04 8.22
N VAL A 73 -13.79 -8.46 7.49
CA VAL A 73 -13.51 -7.30 6.61
C VAL A 73 -12.94 -6.15 7.43
N ARG A 74 -13.59 -5.84 8.56
CA ARG A 74 -13.14 -4.75 9.44
C ARG A 74 -11.75 -5.01 9.97
N SER A 75 -11.49 -6.24 10.39
CA SER A 75 -10.18 -6.63 10.90
C SER A 75 -9.10 -6.51 9.84
N ARG A 76 -9.40 -6.93 8.63
CA ARG A 76 -8.45 -6.82 7.51
C ARG A 76 -8.20 -5.39 7.10
N LEU A 77 -9.24 -4.54 7.17
CA LEU A 77 -9.09 -3.12 6.90
C LEU A 77 -8.18 -2.46 7.93
N ASP A 78 -8.37 -2.80 9.21
CA ASP A 78 -7.50 -2.27 10.27
C ASP A 78 -6.05 -2.69 10.05
N ARG A 79 -5.83 -3.94 9.64
CA ARG A 79 -4.49 -4.43 9.32
C ARG A 79 -3.87 -3.66 8.15
N LEU A 80 -4.67 -3.39 7.13
CA LEU A 80 -4.22 -2.61 5.98
C LEU A 80 -3.81 -1.20 6.40
N LEU A 81 -4.61 -0.57 7.25
CA LEU A 81 -4.29 0.77 7.74
C LEU A 81 -2.99 0.79 8.53
N LEU A 82 -2.76 -0.23 9.34
CA LEU A 82 -1.49 -0.37 10.06
C LEU A 82 -0.33 -0.58 9.10
N ALA A 83 -0.52 -1.40 8.09
CA ALA A 83 0.54 -1.66 7.10
C ALA A 83 0.89 -0.40 6.31
N LEU A 84 -0.09 0.49 6.10
CA LEU A 84 0.13 1.77 5.44
C LEU A 84 0.68 2.83 6.40
N GLY A 85 0.78 2.53 7.68
CA GLY A 85 1.26 3.47 8.67
C GLY A 85 0.28 4.57 9.02
N LEU A 86 -1.01 4.36 8.75
CA LEU A 86 -2.03 5.35 9.06
C LEU A 86 -2.45 5.24 10.51
N THR A 87 -2.27 6.33 11.26
CA THR A 87 -2.65 6.42 12.66
C THR A 87 -4.12 6.83 12.80
N GLU A 88 -4.61 6.80 14.03
CA GLU A 88 -5.96 7.27 14.33
C GLU A 88 -6.16 8.72 13.88
N GLU A 89 -5.17 9.57 14.09
CA GLU A 89 -5.23 10.97 13.65
C GLU A 89 -5.31 11.09 12.14
N GLU A 90 -4.55 10.28 11.42
CA GLU A 90 -4.54 10.29 9.96
C GLU A 90 -5.82 9.73 9.38
N ARG A 91 -6.49 8.81 10.09
CA ARG A 91 -7.76 8.24 9.65
C ARG A 91 -8.93 9.19 9.86
N THR A 92 -8.83 10.05 10.89
CA THR A 92 -9.86 11.03 11.15
C THR A 92 -9.76 12.14 10.12
N PRO A 93 -10.84 12.41 9.34
CA PRO A 93 -10.76 13.43 8.31
C PRO A 93 -10.43 14.79 8.90
N ARG A 94 -9.27 15.27 8.62
CA ARG A 94 -8.85 16.61 8.95
C ARG A 94 -8.82 17.38 7.65
N ARG A 95 -9.65 18.41 7.57
CA ARG A 95 -9.65 19.26 6.38
C ARG A 95 -8.30 19.97 6.27
N PRO A 96 -7.56 19.76 5.19
CA PRO A 96 -6.33 20.51 5.01
C PRO A 96 -6.66 21.99 4.80
N THR A 97 -5.80 22.84 5.33
CA THR A 97 -5.92 24.27 5.06
C THR A 97 -5.47 24.55 3.64
N VAL A 98 -5.78 25.75 3.15
CA VAL A 98 -5.32 26.15 1.83
C VAL A 98 -3.80 26.09 1.74
N SER A 99 -3.11 26.47 2.82
CA SER A 99 -1.65 26.39 2.89
C SER A 99 -1.12 24.98 2.70
N GLU A 100 -1.78 24.00 3.32
CA GLU A 100 -1.38 22.60 3.21
C GLU A 100 -1.60 22.08 1.80
N LEU A 101 -2.66 22.52 1.14
CA LEU A 101 -2.97 22.09 -0.22
C LEU A 101 -2.02 22.70 -1.26
N LEU A 102 -1.43 23.84 -0.96
CA LEU A 102 -0.53 24.54 -1.87
C LEU A 102 0.93 24.13 -1.74
N ASP A 103 1.25 23.35 -0.74
CA ASP A 103 2.63 22.85 -0.54
C ASP A 103 2.95 21.60 -1.42
#